data_ad509068a8978ffcee5d75d72442d84c
#
_entry.id   ad509068a8978ffcee5d75d72442d84c
#
_cell.length_a   1.000
_cell.length_b   1.000
_cell.length_c   1.000
_cell.angle_alpha   90.00
_cell.angle_beta   90.00
_cell.angle_gamma   90.00
#
_symmetry.space_group_name_H-M   'P 1'
#
loop_
_entity.id
_entity.type
_entity.pdbx_description
1 polymer ?
#
loop_
_entity_poly.entity_id
_entity_poly.type
_entity_poly.pdbx_seq_one_letter_code
_entity_poly.pdbx_strand_id
1 'polypeptide(L)'
;MYEDIKDKLIEKRTLIKALKDDTKVLEEKEIELKDCLDEISLHKLAYMQLDEIVYKNNEQYLGKIEKLLNKAIKTIFYDEDYAIKVISENKKLSFELIDNLNTDSNEEPLKVDLDDACGGGVITVIGFTLQLFVIEVLGLNKIIFIDEGFMALSDKYRPLFYDFINEFCSKTDMKILLVSHDELVKEKAVQEIEIEHGKIKM
;
A
#
# COMPACT_ATOMS: atom_id res chain seq x y z
N MET A 1 -23.90 -60.83 -54.47
CA MET A 1 -24.86 -59.67 -54.58
C MET A 1 -25.67 -59.48 -53.30
N TYR A 2 -26.39 -60.51 -52.76
CA TYR A 2 -27.22 -60.32 -51.57
C TYR A 2 -26.38 -60.09 -50.26
N GLU A 3 -25.30 -60.79 -50.06
CA GLU A 3 -24.38 -60.61 -48.93
C GLU A 3 -23.68 -59.26 -48.99
N ASP A 4 -23.24 -58.81 -50.13
CA ASP A 4 -22.60 -57.49 -50.35
C ASP A 4 -23.53 -56.31 -50.00
N ILE A 5 -24.83 -56.43 -50.26
CA ILE A 5 -25.85 -55.47 -49.86
C ILE A 5 -26.07 -55.48 -48.35
N LYS A 6 -26.04 -56.65 -47.74
CA LYS A 6 -26.21 -56.83 -46.31
C LYS A 6 -25.05 -56.22 -45.52
N ASP A 7 -23.82 -56.42 -45.98
CA ASP A 7 -22.62 -55.90 -45.35
C ASP A 7 -22.59 -54.35 -45.45
N LYS A 8 -22.90 -53.78 -46.60
CA LYS A 8 -23.05 -52.34 -46.76
C LYS A 8 -24.17 -51.75 -45.89
N LEU A 9 -25.21 -52.50 -45.62
CA LEU A 9 -26.31 -52.04 -44.77
C LEU A 9 -25.92 -52.06 -43.30
N ILE A 10 -25.11 -53.01 -42.86
CA ILE A 10 -24.54 -53.08 -41.51
C ILE A 10 -23.54 -51.95 -41.31
N GLU A 11 -22.64 -51.71 -42.24
CA GLU A 11 -21.66 -50.64 -42.22
C GLU A 11 -22.34 -49.27 -42.09
N LYS A 12 -23.38 -49.00 -42.92
CA LYS A 12 -24.14 -47.75 -42.83
C LYS A 12 -24.88 -47.58 -41.49
N ARG A 13 -25.45 -48.68 -40.91
CA ARG A 13 -26.08 -48.61 -39.57
C ARG A 13 -25.08 -48.29 -38.47
N THR A 14 -23.89 -48.86 -38.54
CA THR A 14 -22.81 -48.58 -37.58
C THR A 14 -22.34 -47.12 -37.68
N LEU A 15 -22.21 -46.61 -38.92
CA LEU A 15 -21.85 -45.21 -39.11
C LEU A 15 -22.91 -44.22 -38.63
N ILE A 16 -24.19 -44.55 -38.86
CA ILE A 16 -25.31 -43.72 -38.34
C ILE A 16 -25.37 -43.72 -36.83
N LYS A 17 -25.03 -44.84 -36.17
CA LYS A 17 -24.95 -44.90 -34.70
C LYS A 17 -23.80 -44.06 -34.20
N ALA A 18 -22.61 -44.18 -34.75
CA ALA A 18 -21.46 -43.37 -34.38
C ALA A 18 -21.73 -41.85 -34.53
N LEU A 19 -22.33 -41.43 -35.66
CA LEU A 19 -22.71 -40.05 -35.91
C LEU A 19 -23.75 -39.53 -34.85
N LYS A 20 -24.68 -40.36 -34.40
CA LYS A 20 -25.64 -39.98 -33.37
C LYS A 20 -24.97 -39.83 -32.00
N ASP A 21 -24.01 -40.70 -31.69
CA ASP A 21 -23.26 -40.63 -30.45
C ASP A 21 -22.36 -39.39 -30.44
N ASP A 22 -21.68 -39.05 -31.58
CA ASP A 22 -20.86 -37.82 -31.73
C ASP A 22 -21.72 -36.56 -31.63
N THR A 23 -22.95 -36.57 -32.20
CA THR A 23 -23.85 -35.40 -32.14
C THR A 23 -24.26 -35.14 -30.70
N LYS A 24 -24.52 -36.18 -29.93
CA LYS A 24 -24.86 -36.05 -28.51
C LYS A 24 -23.70 -35.49 -27.66
N VAL A 25 -22.47 -35.93 -27.92
CA VAL A 25 -21.26 -35.41 -27.29
C VAL A 25 -21.04 -33.92 -27.64
N LEU A 26 -21.33 -33.54 -28.89
CA LEU A 26 -21.27 -32.15 -29.33
C LEU A 26 -22.27 -31.26 -28.55
N GLU A 27 -23.52 -31.69 -28.46
CA GLU A 27 -24.54 -30.96 -27.68
C GLU A 27 -24.16 -30.79 -26.20
N GLU A 28 -23.63 -31.85 -25.58
CA GLU A 28 -23.13 -31.78 -24.19
C GLU A 28 -21.98 -30.76 -24.06
N LYS A 29 -21.04 -30.74 -25.03
CA LYS A 29 -19.92 -29.78 -25.03
C LYS A 29 -20.33 -28.34 -25.31
N GLU A 30 -21.35 -28.12 -26.11
CA GLU A 30 -21.93 -26.79 -26.34
C GLU A 30 -22.57 -26.22 -25.08
N ILE A 31 -23.23 -27.04 -24.28
CA ILE A 31 -23.79 -26.64 -22.99
C ILE A 31 -22.68 -26.30 -22.00
N GLU A 32 -21.68 -27.19 -21.87
CA GLU A 32 -20.51 -26.93 -20.98
C GLU A 32 -19.79 -25.63 -21.38
N LEU A 33 -19.61 -25.37 -22.67
CA LEU A 33 -18.98 -24.14 -23.17
C LEU A 33 -19.80 -22.91 -22.80
N LYS A 34 -21.12 -22.98 -22.94
CA LYS A 34 -22.00 -21.87 -22.58
C LYS A 34 -21.93 -21.56 -21.10
N ASP A 35 -22.01 -22.57 -20.23
CA ASP A 35 -21.92 -22.42 -18.78
C ASP A 35 -20.58 -21.81 -18.39
N CYS A 36 -19.47 -22.24 -19.00
CA CYS A 36 -18.15 -21.68 -18.77
C CYS A 36 -18.05 -20.19 -19.20
N LEU A 37 -18.68 -19.81 -20.32
CA LEU A 37 -18.73 -18.41 -20.77
C LEU A 37 -19.56 -17.53 -19.82
N ASP A 38 -20.64 -18.05 -19.29
CA ASP A 38 -21.47 -17.35 -18.31
C ASP A 38 -20.72 -17.16 -16.96
N GLU A 39 -19.97 -18.16 -16.52
CA GLU A 39 -19.07 -18.03 -15.35
C GLU A 39 -17.96 -16.97 -15.58
N ILE A 40 -17.31 -16.98 -16.74
CA ILE A 40 -16.29 -15.97 -17.08
C ILE A 40 -16.87 -14.56 -17.06
N SER A 41 -18.08 -14.36 -17.57
CA SER A 41 -18.73 -13.05 -17.58
C SER A 41 -19.10 -12.59 -16.16
N LEU A 42 -19.55 -13.50 -15.28
CA LEU A 42 -19.80 -13.23 -13.87
C LEU A 42 -18.52 -12.84 -13.12
N HIS A 43 -17.42 -13.57 -13.33
CA HIS A 43 -16.13 -13.25 -12.74
C HIS A 43 -15.58 -11.91 -13.18
N LYS A 44 -15.73 -11.57 -14.47
CA LYS A 44 -15.34 -10.24 -14.99
C LYS A 44 -16.11 -9.12 -14.30
N LEU A 45 -17.43 -9.27 -14.15
CA LEU A 45 -18.27 -8.28 -13.47
C LEU A 45 -17.87 -8.11 -12.02
N ALA A 46 -17.66 -9.21 -11.30
CA ALA A 46 -17.20 -9.20 -9.91
C ALA A 46 -15.82 -8.50 -9.77
N TYR A 47 -14.89 -8.77 -10.69
CA TYR A 47 -13.58 -8.12 -10.70
C TYR A 47 -13.70 -6.60 -10.92
N MET A 48 -14.53 -6.15 -11.86
CA MET A 48 -14.77 -4.72 -12.10
C MET A 48 -15.35 -4.02 -10.87
N GLN A 49 -16.30 -4.65 -10.17
CA GLN A 49 -16.87 -4.09 -8.93
C GLN A 49 -15.84 -4.02 -7.80
N LEU A 50 -15.00 -5.05 -7.65
CA LEU A 50 -13.92 -5.03 -6.67
C LEU A 50 -12.89 -3.93 -6.97
N ASP A 51 -12.52 -3.76 -8.23
CA ASP A 51 -11.56 -2.72 -8.67
C ASP A 51 -12.11 -1.31 -8.37
N GLU A 52 -13.41 -1.07 -8.59
CA GLU A 52 -14.07 0.19 -8.26
C GLU A 52 -14.10 0.46 -6.73
N ILE A 53 -14.39 -0.56 -5.93
CA ILE A 53 -14.37 -0.44 -4.45
C ILE A 53 -12.96 -0.14 -3.95
N VAL A 54 -11.95 -0.83 -4.48
CA VAL A 54 -10.54 -0.60 -4.14
C VAL A 54 -10.11 0.81 -4.52
N TYR A 55 -10.50 1.28 -5.71
CA TYR A 55 -10.19 2.64 -6.17
C TYR A 55 -10.79 3.71 -5.26
N LYS A 56 -12.09 3.61 -4.95
CA LYS A 56 -12.76 4.56 -4.04
C LYS A 56 -12.19 4.57 -2.63
N ASN A 57 -11.81 3.40 -2.11
CA ASN A 57 -11.15 3.31 -0.82
C ASN A 57 -9.75 3.93 -0.86
N ASN A 58 -8.99 3.71 -1.93
CA ASN A 58 -7.66 4.29 -2.07
C ASN A 58 -7.69 5.82 -2.03
N GLU A 59 -8.62 6.49 -2.72
CA GLU A 59 -8.74 7.95 -2.68
C GLU A 59 -8.94 8.49 -1.25
N GLN A 60 -9.77 7.82 -0.44
CA GLN A 60 -9.97 8.20 0.95
C GLN A 60 -8.71 8.04 1.80
N TYR A 61 -7.95 6.97 1.57
CA TYR A 61 -6.68 6.74 2.27
C TYR A 61 -5.60 7.73 1.83
N LEU A 62 -5.52 8.03 0.54
CA LEU A 62 -4.56 9.01 0.01
C LEU A 62 -4.76 10.39 0.65
N GLY A 63 -6.01 10.85 0.74
CA GLY A 63 -6.31 12.12 1.41
C GLY A 63 -6.00 12.12 2.92
N LYS A 64 -6.10 10.96 3.60
CA LYS A 64 -5.70 10.83 5.01
C LYS A 64 -4.19 10.83 5.17
N ILE A 65 -3.47 10.12 4.29
CA ILE A 65 -2.00 10.10 4.24
C ILE A 65 -1.47 11.52 4.04
N GLU A 66 -1.95 12.22 3.01
CA GLU A 66 -1.53 13.57 2.67
C GLU A 66 -1.75 14.55 3.83
N LYS A 67 -2.92 14.50 4.48
CA LYS A 67 -3.21 15.32 5.66
C LYS A 67 -2.28 15.01 6.84
N LEU A 68 -1.98 13.75 7.09
CA LEU A 68 -1.09 13.34 8.19
C LEU A 68 0.34 13.77 7.91
N LEU A 69 0.83 13.56 6.70
CA LEU A 69 2.16 13.98 6.26
C LEU A 69 2.32 15.50 6.35
N ASN A 70 1.35 16.25 5.84
CA ASN A 70 1.37 17.72 5.91
C ASN A 70 1.32 18.20 7.36
N LYS A 71 0.57 17.54 8.25
CA LYS A 71 0.60 17.87 9.67
C LYS A 71 1.99 17.63 10.28
N ALA A 72 2.62 16.50 9.99
CA ALA A 72 3.96 16.18 10.48
C ALA A 72 4.98 17.21 9.99
N ILE A 73 5.03 17.46 8.70
CA ILE A 73 5.97 18.40 8.07
C ILE A 73 5.82 19.81 8.64
N LYS A 74 4.59 20.34 8.69
CA LYS A 74 4.33 21.70 9.22
C LYS A 74 4.62 21.85 10.72
N THR A 75 4.46 20.75 11.47
CA THR A 75 4.76 20.78 12.92
C THR A 75 6.25 20.73 13.19
N ILE A 76 6.99 19.93 12.41
CA ILE A 76 8.40 19.67 12.64
C ILE A 76 9.28 20.72 11.94
N PHE A 77 9.00 21.03 10.69
CA PHE A 77 9.74 22.02 9.89
C PHE A 77 8.96 23.36 9.86
N TYR A 78 8.66 23.90 11.04
CA TYR A 78 7.79 25.05 11.23
C TYR A 78 8.29 26.34 10.59
N ASP A 79 9.57 26.45 10.34
CA ASP A 79 10.24 27.60 9.71
C ASP A 79 10.42 27.44 8.20
N GLU A 80 10.05 26.29 7.66
CA GLU A 80 10.01 25.99 6.23
C GLU A 80 8.55 25.92 5.78
N ASP A 81 8.23 26.47 4.63
CA ASP A 81 6.87 26.38 4.08
C ASP A 81 6.74 25.18 3.13
N TYR A 82 6.92 24.00 3.70
CA TYR A 82 6.81 22.73 2.97
C TYR A 82 5.38 22.19 2.95
N ALA A 83 4.99 21.62 1.81
CA ALA A 83 3.79 20.82 1.68
C ALA A 83 4.11 19.51 0.94
N ILE A 84 3.40 18.44 1.31
CA ILE A 84 3.50 17.14 0.63
C ILE A 84 2.24 16.92 -0.19
N LYS A 85 2.43 16.53 -1.45
CA LYS A 85 1.36 16.05 -2.31
C LYS A 85 1.55 14.56 -2.57
N VAL A 86 0.48 13.79 -2.42
CA VAL A 86 0.48 12.35 -2.68
C VAL A 86 -0.14 12.11 -4.04
N ILE A 87 0.59 11.46 -4.93
CA ILE A 87 0.17 11.16 -6.30
C ILE A 87 0.03 9.65 -6.44
N SER A 88 -1.10 9.22 -6.97
CA SER A 88 -1.34 7.81 -7.27
C SER A 88 -1.61 7.64 -8.76
N GLU A 89 -0.64 7.11 -9.49
CA GLU A 89 -0.73 6.85 -10.90
C GLU A 89 -0.27 5.42 -11.23
N ASN A 90 -1.01 4.72 -12.08
CA ASN A 90 -0.67 3.37 -12.54
C ASN A 90 -0.36 2.38 -11.40
N LYS A 91 -1.13 2.45 -10.29
CA LYS A 91 -0.92 1.64 -9.07
C LYS A 91 0.42 1.88 -8.35
N LYS A 92 1.07 3.00 -8.63
CA LYS A 92 2.25 3.48 -7.90
C LYS A 92 1.90 4.72 -7.11
N LEU A 93 2.47 4.81 -5.92
CA LEU A 93 2.43 6.01 -5.08
C LEU A 93 3.74 6.75 -5.24
N SER A 94 3.65 8.05 -5.52
CA SER A 94 4.76 8.97 -5.47
C SER A 94 4.42 10.16 -4.57
N PHE A 95 5.44 10.81 -4.08
CA PHE A 95 5.31 11.91 -3.13
C PHE A 95 6.12 13.09 -3.66
N GLU A 96 5.48 14.23 -3.82
CA GLU A 96 6.13 15.48 -4.16
C GLU A 96 6.22 16.38 -2.93
N LEU A 97 7.42 16.89 -2.66
CA LEU A 97 7.62 18.00 -1.72
C LEU A 97 7.45 19.31 -2.49
N ILE A 98 6.60 20.16 -2.00
CA ILE A 98 6.38 21.52 -2.50
C ILE A 98 7.03 22.47 -1.52
N ASP A 99 8.04 23.19 -1.97
CA ASP A 99 8.70 24.25 -1.23
C ASP A 99 8.14 25.60 -1.67
N ASN A 100 7.31 26.21 -0.82
CA ASN A 100 6.64 27.47 -1.15
C ASN A 100 7.56 28.70 -0.91
N LEU A 101 8.69 28.55 -0.21
CA LEU A 101 9.66 29.62 -0.01
C LEU A 101 10.59 29.78 -1.21
N ASN A 102 10.83 28.71 -1.95
CA ASN A 102 11.66 28.72 -3.13
C ASN A 102 10.81 28.54 -4.39
N THR A 103 11.14 29.27 -5.43
CA THR A 103 10.44 29.21 -6.70
C THR A 103 11.34 28.63 -7.79
N ASP A 104 10.70 28.02 -8.79
CA ASP A 104 11.36 27.57 -10.00
C ASP A 104 11.62 28.74 -11.00
N SER A 105 12.11 28.42 -12.20
CA SER A 105 12.36 29.39 -13.27
C SER A 105 11.09 30.10 -13.79
N ASN A 106 9.90 29.63 -13.44
CA ASN A 106 8.60 30.20 -13.82
C ASN A 106 7.94 30.97 -12.67
N GLU A 107 8.64 31.21 -11.56
CA GLU A 107 8.12 31.80 -10.33
C GLU A 107 7.00 30.96 -9.64
N GLU A 108 6.91 29.66 -9.96
CA GLU A 108 6.06 28.70 -9.25
C GLU A 108 6.80 28.07 -8.06
N PRO A 109 6.09 27.60 -7.01
CA PRO A 109 6.71 26.87 -5.92
C PRO A 109 7.53 25.70 -6.41
N LEU A 110 8.74 25.55 -5.86
CA LEU A 110 9.64 24.47 -6.25
C LEU A 110 9.02 23.12 -5.88
N LYS A 111 8.84 22.25 -6.86
CA LYS A 111 8.37 20.88 -6.69
C LYS A 111 9.53 19.93 -6.86
N VAL A 112 9.72 19.10 -5.88
CA VAL A 112 10.85 18.16 -5.84
C VAL A 112 10.31 16.77 -5.57
N ASP A 113 10.72 15.80 -6.39
CA ASP A 113 10.49 14.39 -6.07
C ASP A 113 11.30 14.02 -4.82
N LEU A 114 10.66 13.34 -3.87
CA LEU A 114 11.31 12.97 -2.61
C LEU A 114 12.57 12.12 -2.81
N ASP A 115 12.60 11.33 -3.88
CA ASP A 115 13.74 10.46 -4.17
C ASP A 115 14.99 11.25 -4.66
N ASP A 116 14.80 12.47 -5.20
CA ASP A 116 15.88 13.18 -5.92
C ASP A 116 16.56 14.30 -5.13
N ALA A 117 15.91 14.94 -4.15
CA ALA A 117 16.46 16.17 -3.58
C ALA A 117 16.09 16.51 -2.13
N CYS A 118 15.48 15.64 -1.38
CA CYS A 118 15.17 15.94 0.01
C CYS A 118 16.32 15.59 0.95
N GLY A 119 16.61 16.49 1.88
CA GLY A 119 17.55 16.20 2.98
C GLY A 119 17.08 15.00 3.79
N GLY A 120 18.02 14.18 4.27
CA GLY A 120 17.73 12.95 5.01
C GLY A 120 16.72 13.11 6.15
N GLY A 121 16.64 14.31 6.76
CA GLY A 121 15.67 14.61 7.82
C GLY A 121 14.21 14.60 7.34
N VAL A 122 13.92 15.19 6.18
CA VAL A 122 12.56 15.22 5.62
C VAL A 122 12.11 13.81 5.26
N ILE A 123 12.98 13.05 4.59
CA ILE A 123 12.71 11.64 4.22
C ILE A 123 12.45 10.80 5.48
N THR A 124 13.22 11.00 6.54
CA THR A 124 13.05 10.29 7.81
C THR A 124 11.67 10.56 8.42
N VAL A 125 11.24 11.83 8.46
CA VAL A 125 9.92 12.22 8.99
C VAL A 125 8.80 11.60 8.15
N ILE A 126 8.88 11.71 6.83
CA ILE A 126 7.87 11.15 5.92
C ILE A 126 7.81 9.64 6.04
N GLY A 127 8.94 8.95 5.95
CA GLY A 127 9.01 7.49 6.03
C GLY A 127 8.46 6.96 7.34
N PHE A 128 8.81 7.58 8.45
CA PHE A 128 8.30 7.17 9.76
C PHE A 128 6.79 7.47 9.92
N THR A 129 6.33 8.62 9.47
CA THR A 129 4.90 8.98 9.49
C THR A 129 4.06 8.01 8.65
N LEU A 130 4.58 7.57 7.49
CA LEU A 130 3.95 6.53 6.67
C LEU A 130 3.89 5.19 7.39
N GLN A 131 4.95 4.79 8.11
CA GLN A 131 4.94 3.55 8.90
C GLN A 131 3.85 3.59 9.98
N LEU A 132 3.74 4.71 10.72
CA LEU A 132 2.70 4.90 11.72
C LEU A 132 1.30 4.80 11.10
N PHE A 133 1.09 5.42 9.95
CA PHE A 133 -0.18 5.38 9.23
C PHE A 133 -0.54 3.96 8.80
N VAL A 134 0.40 3.21 8.22
CA VAL A 134 0.17 1.83 7.76
C VAL A 134 -0.20 0.91 8.92
N ILE A 135 0.51 1.02 10.07
CA ILE A 135 0.21 0.23 11.27
C ILE A 135 -1.21 0.50 11.77
N GLU A 136 -1.61 1.78 11.81
CA GLU A 136 -2.94 2.18 12.27
C GLU A 136 -4.04 1.70 11.32
N VAL A 137 -3.88 1.90 10.01
CA VAL A 137 -4.90 1.55 9.01
C VAL A 137 -5.07 0.04 8.85
N LEU A 138 -3.96 -0.72 8.90
CA LEU A 138 -4.03 -2.19 8.79
C LEU A 138 -4.36 -2.89 10.10
N GLY A 139 -4.51 -2.14 11.21
CA GLY A 139 -4.78 -2.71 12.52
C GLY A 139 -3.69 -3.66 13.00
N LEU A 140 -2.43 -3.37 12.66
CA LEU A 140 -1.28 -4.19 13.05
C LEU A 140 -0.98 -4.01 14.55
N ASN A 141 -0.04 -4.82 15.07
CA ASN A 141 0.45 -4.66 16.43
C ASN A 141 0.99 -3.24 16.63
N LYS A 142 0.41 -2.53 17.61
CA LYS A 142 0.72 -1.13 17.92
C LYS A 142 2.00 -0.98 18.75
N ILE A 143 3.03 -1.77 18.46
CA ILE A 143 4.35 -1.71 19.10
C ILE A 143 5.40 -1.61 18.00
N ILE A 144 6.23 -0.57 18.07
CA ILE A 144 7.32 -0.34 17.13
C ILE A 144 8.64 -0.37 17.89
N PHE A 145 9.63 -1.06 17.34
CA PHE A 145 10.99 -1.09 17.85
C PHE A 145 11.89 -0.31 16.90
N ILE A 146 12.65 0.63 17.43
CA ILE A 146 13.53 1.50 16.67
C ILE A 146 14.91 1.49 17.32
N ASP A 147 15.92 1.26 16.51
CA ASP A 147 17.32 1.31 16.92
C ASP A 147 17.99 2.51 16.19
N GLU A 148 18.32 3.54 16.97
CA GLU A 148 19.01 4.78 16.52
C GLU A 148 18.41 5.48 15.28
N GLY A 149 17.10 5.34 15.05
CA GLY A 149 16.46 5.64 13.76
C GLY A 149 16.39 7.10 13.31
N PHE A 150 16.71 8.10 14.17
CA PHE A 150 16.38 9.51 13.87
C PHE A 150 17.60 10.46 13.81
N MET A 151 18.78 9.89 13.67
CA MET A 151 20.03 10.69 13.62
C MET A 151 20.17 11.58 12.37
N ALA A 152 19.39 11.31 11.32
CA ALA A 152 19.36 12.14 10.12
C ALA A 152 18.64 13.48 10.30
N LEU A 153 17.85 13.63 11.39
CA LEU A 153 17.22 14.89 11.77
C LEU A 153 18.22 15.80 12.48
N SER A 154 18.25 17.07 12.10
CA SER A 154 19.08 18.06 12.80
C SER A 154 18.60 18.30 14.22
N ASP A 155 19.49 18.74 15.11
CA ASP A 155 19.20 19.02 16.52
C ASP A 155 18.03 19.99 16.72
N LYS A 156 17.81 20.87 15.76
CA LYS A 156 16.70 21.84 15.74
C LYS A 156 15.33 21.17 15.64
N TYR A 157 15.19 20.15 14.81
CA TYR A 157 13.91 19.52 14.52
C TYR A 157 13.62 18.26 15.33
N ARG A 158 14.64 17.61 15.89
CA ARG A 158 14.47 16.38 16.69
C ARG A 158 13.49 16.54 17.87
N PRO A 159 13.55 17.60 18.69
CA PRO A 159 12.60 17.77 19.80
C PRO A 159 11.15 17.83 19.33
N LEU A 160 10.89 18.54 18.22
CA LEU A 160 9.55 18.66 17.66
C LEU A 160 9.05 17.34 17.06
N PHE A 161 9.96 16.57 16.50
CA PHE A 161 9.64 15.24 15.99
C PHE A 161 9.25 14.28 17.13
N TYR A 162 9.96 14.28 18.24
CA TYR A 162 9.60 13.48 19.42
C TYR A 162 8.27 13.92 20.03
N ASP A 163 7.98 15.23 20.06
CA ASP A 163 6.69 15.74 20.51
C ASP A 163 5.55 15.29 19.58
N PHE A 164 5.77 15.32 18.26
CA PHE A 164 4.82 14.79 17.28
C PHE A 164 4.56 13.29 17.47
N ILE A 165 5.61 12.49 17.67
CA ILE A 165 5.49 11.05 17.96
C ILE A 165 4.68 10.81 19.22
N ASN A 166 4.98 11.50 20.31
CA ASN A 166 4.27 11.36 21.57
C ASN A 166 2.79 11.73 21.45
N GLU A 167 2.48 12.82 20.72
CA GLU A 167 1.10 13.20 20.41
C GLU A 167 0.38 12.10 19.60
N PHE A 168 1.06 11.54 18.61
CA PHE A 168 0.49 10.48 17.78
C PHE A 168 0.23 9.20 18.59
N CYS A 169 1.21 8.76 19.37
CA CYS A 169 1.10 7.59 20.24
C CYS A 169 -0.03 7.72 21.26
N SER A 170 -0.19 8.90 21.86
CA SER A 170 -1.25 9.16 22.84
C SER A 170 -2.66 9.07 22.24
N LYS A 171 -2.81 9.37 20.95
CA LYS A 171 -4.11 9.34 20.23
C LYS A 171 -4.45 7.98 19.64
N THR A 172 -3.45 7.14 19.38
CA THR A 172 -3.61 5.86 18.69
C THR A 172 -3.38 4.64 19.55
N ASP A 173 -3.02 4.81 20.83
CA ASP A 173 -2.60 3.73 21.73
C ASP A 173 -1.34 2.98 21.25
N MET A 174 -0.56 3.61 20.37
CA MET A 174 0.67 3.04 19.85
C MET A 174 1.81 3.19 20.86
N LYS A 175 2.69 2.20 20.91
CA LYS A 175 3.87 2.18 21.78
C LYS A 175 5.13 2.10 20.94
N ILE A 176 6.10 2.94 21.24
CA ILE A 176 7.39 2.94 20.57
C ILE A 176 8.47 2.64 21.60
N LEU A 177 9.27 1.61 21.33
CA LEU A 177 10.48 1.32 22.06
C LEU A 177 11.66 1.82 21.23
N LEU A 178 12.31 2.86 21.67
CA LEU A 178 13.44 3.47 21.00
C LEU A 178 14.73 3.21 21.76
N VAL A 179 15.70 2.60 21.11
CA VAL A 179 17.08 2.52 21.60
C VAL A 179 17.84 3.70 21.05
N SER A 180 18.43 4.51 21.90
CA SER A 180 19.15 5.72 21.49
C SER A 180 20.20 6.13 22.51
N HIS A 181 21.25 6.78 22.01
CA HIS A 181 22.23 7.48 22.84
C HIS A 181 22.00 9.00 22.88
N ASP A 182 20.89 9.47 22.30
CA ASP A 182 20.53 10.88 22.28
C ASP A 182 19.90 11.31 23.61
N GLU A 183 20.52 12.29 24.28
CA GLU A 183 20.00 12.84 25.55
C GLU A 183 18.60 13.46 25.40
N LEU A 184 18.24 13.99 24.21
CA LEU A 184 16.90 14.50 23.93
C LEU A 184 15.82 13.43 24.03
N VAL A 185 16.15 12.18 23.70
CA VAL A 185 15.21 11.05 23.85
C VAL A 185 14.85 10.84 25.30
N LYS A 186 15.82 10.93 26.21
CA LYS A 186 15.58 10.80 27.66
C LYS A 186 14.62 11.86 28.18
N GLU A 187 14.79 13.11 27.73
CA GLU A 187 13.91 14.23 28.14
C GLU A 187 12.47 14.07 27.65
N LYS A 188 12.29 13.44 26.48
CA LYS A 188 10.98 13.29 25.81
C LYS A 188 10.33 11.93 26.05
N ALA A 189 11.05 10.96 26.57
CA ALA A 189 10.53 9.62 26.85
C ALA A 189 9.53 9.64 28.00
N VAL A 190 8.42 8.89 27.83
CA VAL A 190 7.45 8.67 28.92
C VAL A 190 8.02 7.73 29.99
N GLN A 191 8.88 6.80 29.57
CA GLN A 191 9.57 5.85 30.42
C GLN A 191 10.97 5.58 29.88
N GLU A 192 11.97 5.56 30.78
CA GLU A 192 13.36 5.24 30.47
C GLU A 192 13.75 3.90 31.09
N ILE A 193 14.52 3.11 30.36
CA ILE A 193 15.17 1.89 30.86
C ILE A 193 16.64 2.01 30.51
N GLU A 194 17.49 2.20 31.50
CA GLU A 194 18.93 2.26 31.32
C GLU A 194 19.53 0.86 31.41
N ILE A 195 20.37 0.51 30.43
CA ILE A 195 21.07 -0.77 30.38
C ILE A 195 22.57 -0.51 30.42
N GLU A 196 23.23 -0.99 31.47
CA GLU A 196 24.67 -0.89 31.63
C GLU A 196 25.28 -2.29 31.81
N HIS A 197 26.33 -2.61 31.01
CA HIS A 197 26.98 -3.92 30.99
C HIS A 197 26.01 -5.10 30.87
N GLY A 198 24.94 -4.96 30.04
CA GLY A 198 23.94 -6.01 29.82
C GLY A 198 22.95 -6.22 30.97
N LYS A 199 22.89 -5.31 31.94
CA LYS A 199 21.95 -5.33 33.09
C LYS A 199 21.14 -4.07 33.12
N ILE A 200 19.86 -4.21 33.50
CA ILE A 200 18.99 -3.07 33.75
C ILE A 200 19.50 -2.37 35.02
N LYS A 201 19.75 -1.07 34.94
CA LYS A 201 20.08 -0.21 36.05
C LYS A 201 18.78 0.16 36.78
N MET A 202 18.66 -0.20 38.03
CA MET A 202 17.52 0.14 38.88
C MET A 202 17.75 1.47 39.62
#